data_952068c71d0ab7ad734fb4ad101db60f
#
_entry.id   952068c71d0ab7ad734fb4ad101db60f
#
_cell.length_a   1.000
_cell.length_b   1.000
_cell.length_c   1.000
_cell.angle_alpha   90.00
_cell.angle_beta   90.00
_cell.angle_gamma   90.00
#
_symmetry.space_group_name_H-M   'P 1'
#
loop_
_entity.id
_entity.type
_entity.pdbx_description
1 polymer ?
#
loop_
_entity_poly.entity_id
_entity_poly.type
_entity_poly.pdbx_seq_one_letter_code
_entity_poly.pdbx_strand_id
1 'polypeptide(L)'
;SIGTVDRVLHNRSEVATETRGKVLKLIDELGFQPNIIASTLALKRPFVFATLLPTPLSSEGYWNKPKLGIQKRSVELNHYRLEIESFNFSQHSPADFQVQANKLLASHPDGIIMAPYFYKESLQFAAQLREKDIPFVFIDSEIPDQGQLAYVGQNSFQCGFLSARLLSSIIRPLGILAVIHFASEMEDQNHLVSREKGFYEWFRQNDPRREINTFEISATEKNDCARQLEAILSENRVSGMFVTNSQVHHAASTIEKSG
;
A
#
# COMPACT_ATOMS: atom_id res chain seq x y z
N SER A 1 10.30 -5.12 42.50
CA SER A 1 11.70 -5.24 42.00
C SER A 1 11.75 -4.81 40.52
N ILE A 2 12.95 -4.47 40.04
CA ILE A 2 13.17 -4.13 38.61
C ILE A 2 12.66 -5.27 37.71
N GLY A 3 12.91 -6.53 38.07
CA GLY A 3 12.42 -7.67 37.29
C GLY A 3 10.90 -7.81 37.24
N THR A 4 10.17 -7.36 38.26
CA THR A 4 8.69 -7.34 38.25
C THR A 4 8.17 -6.27 37.25
N VAL A 5 8.80 -5.08 37.23
CA VAL A 5 8.45 -4.01 36.30
C VAL A 5 8.74 -4.45 34.87
N ASP A 6 9.90 -5.05 34.61
CA ASP A 6 10.26 -5.59 33.29
C ASP A 6 9.25 -6.63 32.79
N ARG A 7 8.83 -7.57 33.65
CA ARG A 7 7.80 -8.56 33.29
C ARG A 7 6.45 -7.94 32.96
N VAL A 8 6.06 -6.88 33.68
CA VAL A 8 4.80 -6.17 33.42
C VAL A 8 4.88 -5.40 32.10
N LEU A 9 5.99 -4.68 31.85
CA LEU A 9 6.22 -3.92 30.64
C LEU A 9 6.20 -4.79 29.37
N HIS A 10 6.76 -6.01 29.46
CA HIS A 10 6.82 -6.94 28.34
C HIS A 10 5.70 -7.99 28.35
N ASN A 11 4.63 -7.75 29.11
CA ASN A 11 3.46 -8.62 29.22
C ASN A 11 3.79 -10.10 29.50
N ARG A 12 4.90 -10.36 30.19
CA ARG A 12 5.30 -11.73 30.54
C ARG A 12 4.42 -12.32 31.64
N SER A 13 4.28 -13.66 31.66
CA SER A 13 3.61 -14.41 32.73
C SER A 13 4.34 -14.26 34.08
N GLU A 14 3.76 -14.79 35.18
CA GLU A 14 4.34 -14.84 36.53
C GLU A 14 4.27 -13.51 37.33
N VAL A 15 3.38 -12.59 37.02
CA VAL A 15 3.10 -11.43 37.87
C VAL A 15 1.63 -11.47 38.29
N ALA A 16 1.38 -11.43 39.60
CA ALA A 16 0.03 -11.40 40.16
C ALA A 16 -0.76 -10.21 39.59
N THR A 17 -2.05 -10.42 39.29
CA THR A 17 -2.93 -9.41 38.62
C THR A 17 -2.95 -8.10 39.40
N GLU A 18 -2.98 -8.15 40.72
CA GLU A 18 -2.97 -6.94 41.57
C GLU A 18 -1.65 -6.15 41.42
N THR A 19 -0.50 -6.86 41.42
CA THR A 19 0.80 -6.24 41.26
C THR A 19 0.96 -5.65 39.85
N ARG A 20 0.46 -6.34 38.81
CA ARG A 20 0.41 -5.84 37.45
C ARG A 20 -0.38 -4.52 37.37
N GLY A 21 -1.58 -4.48 37.98
CA GLY A 21 -2.41 -3.28 38.01
C GLY A 21 -1.74 -2.08 38.68
N LYS A 22 -1.06 -2.32 39.83
CA LYS A 22 -0.29 -1.28 40.51
C LYS A 22 0.86 -0.74 39.67
N VAL A 23 1.59 -1.61 38.99
CA VAL A 23 2.71 -1.19 38.13
C VAL A 23 2.23 -0.41 36.92
N LEU A 24 1.18 -0.87 36.22
CA LEU A 24 0.61 -0.16 35.08
C LEU A 24 0.09 1.25 35.47
N LYS A 25 -0.57 1.35 36.63
CA LYS A 25 -1.03 2.65 37.15
C LYS A 25 0.14 3.61 37.42
N LEU A 26 1.21 3.13 38.02
CA LEU A 26 2.42 3.93 38.28
C LEU A 26 3.12 4.34 36.98
N ILE A 27 3.15 3.47 35.96
CA ILE A 27 3.69 3.80 34.63
C ILE A 27 2.94 4.96 34.01
N ASP A 28 1.59 4.93 34.10
CA ASP A 28 0.72 5.97 33.57
C ASP A 28 0.87 7.29 34.36
N GLU A 29 0.82 7.21 35.70
CA GLU A 29 0.96 8.39 36.58
C GLU A 29 2.33 9.09 36.42
N LEU A 30 3.39 8.34 36.18
CA LEU A 30 4.74 8.87 36.03
C LEU A 30 5.07 9.27 34.57
N GLY A 31 4.19 9.00 33.62
CA GLY A 31 4.44 9.18 32.20
C GLY A 31 5.66 8.41 31.71
N PHE A 32 5.93 7.24 32.34
CA PHE A 32 7.13 6.46 32.05
C PHE A 32 7.08 5.90 30.64
N GLN A 33 8.02 6.31 29.81
CA GLN A 33 8.27 5.72 28.50
C GLN A 33 9.53 4.87 28.56
N PRO A 34 9.46 3.56 28.17
CA PRO A 34 10.67 2.75 28.05
C PRO A 34 11.69 3.44 27.15
N ASN A 35 12.93 3.53 27.62
CA ASN A 35 14.01 4.02 26.77
C ASN A 35 14.32 2.97 25.70
N ILE A 36 13.79 3.17 24.50
CA ILE A 36 13.95 2.25 23.36
C ILE A 36 15.43 2.01 23.07
N ILE A 37 16.27 3.04 23.18
CA ILE A 37 17.73 2.93 22.94
C ILE A 37 18.36 2.00 23.95
N ALA A 38 18.06 2.18 25.24
CA ALA A 38 18.60 1.32 26.30
C ALA A 38 18.12 -0.13 26.16
N SER A 39 16.84 -0.32 25.79
CA SER A 39 16.27 -1.66 25.54
C SER A 39 16.95 -2.32 24.34
N THR A 40 17.18 -1.56 23.25
CA THR A 40 17.82 -2.06 22.04
C THR A 40 19.29 -2.41 22.25
N LEU A 41 20.02 -1.61 23.05
CA LEU A 41 21.39 -1.90 23.42
C LEU A 41 21.52 -3.16 24.31
N ALA A 42 20.48 -3.47 25.09
CA ALA A 42 20.41 -4.70 25.90
C ALA A 42 20.13 -5.96 25.08
N LEU A 43 19.60 -5.83 23.86
CA LEU A 43 19.38 -6.95 22.94
C LEU A 43 20.71 -7.48 22.40
N LYS A 44 20.85 -8.80 22.43
CA LYS A 44 22.05 -9.49 21.91
C LYS A 44 22.13 -9.55 20.38
N ARG A 45 21.02 -9.27 19.67
CA ARG A 45 20.92 -9.28 18.22
C ARG A 45 20.30 -7.99 17.69
N PRO A 46 20.52 -7.61 16.43
CA PRO A 46 19.81 -6.49 15.81
C PRO A 46 18.30 -6.82 15.65
N PHE A 47 17.50 -5.76 15.49
CA PHE A 47 16.14 -5.89 14.98
C PHE A 47 16.19 -6.08 13.47
N VAL A 48 15.55 -7.11 12.96
CA VAL A 48 15.47 -7.40 11.55
C VAL A 48 14.05 -7.08 11.06
N PHE A 49 13.95 -6.06 10.21
CA PHE A 49 12.70 -5.79 9.49
C PHE A 49 12.82 -6.26 8.06
N ALA A 50 11.81 -6.97 7.59
CA ALA A 50 11.76 -7.44 6.20
C ALA A 50 10.83 -6.57 5.35
N THR A 51 11.16 -6.41 4.07
CA THR A 51 10.27 -5.77 3.11
C THR A 51 9.85 -6.76 2.04
N LEU A 52 8.56 -6.79 1.68
CA LEU A 52 8.01 -7.55 0.57
C LEU A 52 7.38 -6.59 -0.44
N LEU A 53 8.15 -6.23 -1.46
CA LEU A 53 7.81 -5.17 -2.40
C LEU A 53 7.94 -5.62 -3.85
N PRO A 54 7.15 -5.04 -4.78
CA PRO A 54 7.35 -5.26 -6.20
C PRO A 54 8.75 -4.83 -6.67
N THR A 55 9.34 -5.61 -7.57
CA THR A 55 10.56 -5.22 -8.27
C THR A 55 10.27 -4.03 -9.18
N PRO A 56 11.04 -2.93 -9.09
CA PRO A 56 10.88 -1.81 -10.01
C PRO A 56 11.11 -2.24 -11.47
N LEU A 57 10.22 -1.85 -12.38
CA LEU A 57 10.33 -2.19 -13.81
C LEU A 57 11.37 -1.34 -14.55
N SER A 58 11.76 -0.19 -14.02
CA SER A 58 12.78 0.70 -14.57
C SER A 58 13.44 1.52 -13.46
N SER A 59 14.52 2.23 -13.78
CA SER A 59 15.20 3.17 -12.84
C SER A 59 14.27 4.29 -12.35
N GLU A 60 13.27 4.69 -13.11
CA GLU A 60 12.28 5.70 -12.77
C GLU A 60 10.96 5.10 -12.27
N GLY A 61 10.87 3.77 -12.18
CA GLY A 61 9.67 3.06 -11.76
C GLY A 61 9.21 3.46 -10.36
N TYR A 62 7.90 3.48 -10.17
CA TYR A 62 7.25 3.89 -8.91
C TYR A 62 7.88 3.25 -7.67
N TRP A 63 8.15 1.94 -7.70
CA TRP A 63 8.64 1.17 -6.56
C TRP A 63 10.08 1.50 -6.11
N ASN A 64 10.82 2.28 -6.90
CA ASN A 64 12.12 2.81 -6.45
C ASN A 64 11.95 3.81 -5.31
N LYS A 65 10.90 4.63 -5.32
CA LYS A 65 10.69 5.68 -4.30
C LYS A 65 10.45 5.08 -2.90
N PRO A 66 9.52 4.14 -2.69
CA PRO A 66 9.38 3.45 -1.42
C PRO A 66 10.67 2.75 -0.97
N LYS A 67 11.35 2.04 -1.87
CA LYS A 67 12.62 1.37 -1.57
C LYS A 67 13.69 2.35 -1.07
N LEU A 68 13.90 3.45 -1.78
CA LEU A 68 14.86 4.48 -1.38
C LEU A 68 14.48 5.14 -0.06
N GLY A 69 13.19 5.38 0.18
CA GLY A 69 12.68 5.92 1.44
C GLY A 69 12.99 5.00 2.62
N ILE A 70 12.75 3.71 2.48
CA ILE A 70 13.06 2.69 3.50
C ILE A 70 14.58 2.63 3.74
N GLN A 71 15.40 2.58 2.69
CA GLN A 71 16.86 2.57 2.79
C GLN A 71 17.39 3.82 3.50
N LYS A 72 16.92 5.01 3.12
CA LYS A 72 17.30 6.26 3.78
C LYS A 72 16.98 6.20 5.27
N ARG A 73 15.77 5.78 5.63
CA ARG A 73 15.35 5.71 7.03
C ARG A 73 16.12 4.66 7.81
N SER A 74 16.46 3.52 7.22
CA SER A 74 17.27 2.51 7.89
C SER A 74 18.67 3.03 8.27
N VAL A 75 19.29 3.84 7.42
CA VAL A 75 20.58 4.49 7.73
C VAL A 75 20.44 5.48 8.89
N GLU A 76 19.39 6.30 8.91
CA GLU A 76 19.12 7.23 10.00
C GLU A 76 18.86 6.51 11.35
N LEU A 77 18.28 5.31 11.28
CA LEU A 77 17.96 4.49 12.46
C LEU A 77 19.05 3.46 12.82
N ASN A 78 20.21 3.48 12.17
CA ASN A 78 21.29 2.52 12.38
C ASN A 78 21.75 2.43 13.85
N HIS A 79 21.69 3.53 14.59
CA HIS A 79 22.00 3.56 16.02
C HIS A 79 21.04 2.71 16.89
N TYR A 80 19.88 2.32 16.36
CA TYR A 80 18.97 1.34 16.99
C TYR A 80 19.30 -0.10 16.65
N ARG A 81 20.43 -0.36 15.97
CA ARG A 81 20.81 -1.72 15.50
C ARG A 81 19.69 -2.36 14.66
N LEU A 82 19.15 -1.59 13.72
CA LEU A 82 18.08 -2.03 12.84
C LEU A 82 18.68 -2.46 11.49
N GLU A 83 18.30 -3.65 11.04
CA GLU A 83 18.66 -4.20 9.73
C GLU A 83 17.41 -4.36 8.86
N ILE A 84 17.55 -4.12 7.55
CA ILE A 84 16.48 -4.30 6.57
C ILE A 84 16.84 -5.41 5.60
N GLU A 85 16.04 -6.46 5.59
CA GLU A 85 16.09 -7.50 4.58
C GLU A 85 15.04 -7.22 3.49
N SER A 86 15.45 -7.28 2.22
CA SER A 86 14.59 -6.93 1.09
C SER A 86 14.23 -8.16 0.26
N PHE A 87 12.94 -8.46 0.17
CA PHE A 87 12.37 -9.49 -0.67
C PHE A 87 11.54 -8.81 -1.76
N ASN A 88 11.95 -8.99 -3.02
CA ASN A 88 11.29 -8.34 -4.14
C ASN A 88 10.66 -9.40 -5.04
N PHE A 89 9.43 -9.14 -5.49
CA PHE A 89 8.68 -10.04 -6.37
C PHE A 89 8.35 -9.38 -7.71
N SER A 90 8.13 -10.20 -8.73
CA SER A 90 7.69 -9.75 -10.05
C SER A 90 6.25 -9.22 -10.00
N GLN A 91 6.00 -8.06 -10.63
CA GLN A 91 4.66 -7.47 -10.74
C GLN A 91 3.70 -8.28 -11.62
N HIS A 92 4.20 -9.33 -12.30
CA HIS A 92 3.42 -10.16 -13.22
C HIS A 92 3.33 -11.62 -12.75
N SER A 93 3.74 -11.94 -11.50
CA SER A 93 3.77 -13.33 -11.02
C SER A 93 3.32 -13.46 -9.57
N PRO A 94 2.05 -13.83 -9.32
CA PRO A 94 1.57 -14.20 -7.99
C PRO A 94 2.39 -15.34 -7.36
N ALA A 95 2.87 -16.29 -8.19
CA ALA A 95 3.71 -17.38 -7.72
C ALA A 95 5.07 -16.89 -7.17
N ASP A 96 5.68 -15.87 -7.81
CA ASP A 96 6.92 -15.29 -7.30
C ASP A 96 6.68 -14.54 -5.98
N PHE A 97 5.55 -13.84 -5.84
CA PHE A 97 5.15 -13.25 -4.56
C PHE A 97 5.15 -14.30 -3.45
N GLN A 98 4.49 -15.45 -3.67
CA GLN A 98 4.45 -16.54 -2.68
C GLN A 98 5.84 -17.10 -2.36
N VAL A 99 6.71 -17.25 -3.36
CA VAL A 99 8.10 -17.69 -3.16
C VAL A 99 8.86 -16.70 -2.28
N GLN A 100 8.76 -15.40 -2.56
CA GLN A 100 9.46 -14.37 -1.77
C GLN A 100 8.86 -14.23 -0.36
N ALA A 101 7.54 -14.34 -0.21
CA ALA A 101 6.85 -14.35 1.08
C ALA A 101 7.32 -15.52 1.96
N ASN A 102 7.46 -16.73 1.40
CA ASN A 102 7.96 -17.89 2.12
C ASN A 102 9.43 -17.73 2.54
N LYS A 103 10.30 -17.18 1.67
CA LYS A 103 11.69 -16.87 2.02
C LYS A 103 11.76 -15.85 3.14
N LEU A 104 10.90 -14.82 3.10
CA LEU A 104 10.80 -13.81 4.13
C LEU A 104 10.41 -14.41 5.47
N LEU A 105 9.42 -15.30 5.53
CA LEU A 105 9.05 -15.99 6.78
C LEU A 105 10.19 -16.84 7.34
N ALA A 106 10.98 -17.45 6.46
CA ALA A 106 12.13 -18.27 6.88
C ALA A 106 13.29 -17.43 7.45
N SER A 107 13.35 -16.12 7.22
CA SER A 107 14.35 -15.24 7.84
C SER A 107 13.99 -14.80 9.26
N HIS A 108 12.80 -15.14 9.75
CA HIS A 108 12.32 -14.81 11.10
C HIS A 108 12.43 -13.32 11.45
N PRO A 109 11.82 -12.41 10.67
CA PRO A 109 11.89 -10.98 10.92
C PRO A 109 11.11 -10.58 12.17
N ASP A 110 11.50 -9.46 12.78
CA ASP A 110 10.80 -8.84 13.91
C ASP A 110 9.61 -7.99 13.48
N GLY A 111 9.53 -7.65 12.19
CA GLY A 111 8.40 -6.93 11.61
C GLY A 111 8.51 -6.83 10.09
N ILE A 112 7.39 -6.56 9.44
CA ILE A 112 7.30 -6.59 7.97
C ILE A 112 6.67 -5.34 7.43
N ILE A 113 7.24 -4.81 6.33
CA ILE A 113 6.66 -3.78 5.49
C ILE A 113 6.29 -4.46 4.16
N MET A 114 5.02 -4.53 3.82
CA MET A 114 4.59 -5.18 2.60
C MET A 114 3.62 -4.34 1.76
N ALA A 115 3.76 -4.47 0.44
CA ALA A 115 2.76 -4.00 -0.51
C ALA A 115 1.81 -5.16 -0.83
N PRO A 116 0.52 -5.08 -0.50
CA PRO A 116 -0.46 -6.13 -0.83
C PRO A 116 -0.86 -6.02 -2.31
N TYR A 117 0.09 -6.32 -3.20
CA TYR A 117 -0.03 -6.13 -4.64
C TYR A 117 -0.99 -7.14 -5.29
N PHE A 118 -0.88 -8.43 -4.91
CA PHE A 118 -1.78 -9.50 -5.31
C PHE A 118 -2.74 -9.77 -4.14
N TYR A 119 -4.00 -9.42 -4.31
CA TYR A 119 -4.99 -9.43 -3.22
C TYR A 119 -5.09 -10.77 -2.49
N LYS A 120 -5.32 -11.85 -3.27
CA LYS A 120 -5.52 -13.20 -2.74
C LYS A 120 -4.29 -13.73 -1.97
N GLU A 121 -3.12 -13.60 -2.57
CA GLU A 121 -1.85 -14.04 -1.99
C GLU A 121 -1.49 -13.20 -0.77
N SER A 122 -1.73 -11.90 -0.84
CA SER A 122 -1.48 -10.98 0.28
C SER A 122 -2.41 -11.25 1.46
N LEU A 123 -3.68 -11.59 1.21
CA LEU A 123 -4.64 -11.97 2.23
C LEU A 123 -4.18 -13.26 2.97
N GLN A 124 -3.76 -14.27 2.20
CA GLN A 124 -3.23 -15.52 2.77
C GLN A 124 -1.96 -15.28 3.57
N PHE A 125 -1.06 -14.43 3.08
CA PHE A 125 0.18 -14.10 3.78
C PHE A 125 -0.09 -13.31 5.05
N ALA A 126 -0.98 -12.32 5.04
CA ALA A 126 -1.38 -11.58 6.24
C ALA A 126 -1.98 -12.50 7.32
N ALA A 127 -2.75 -13.52 6.92
CA ALA A 127 -3.25 -14.54 7.85
C ALA A 127 -2.10 -15.31 8.53
N GLN A 128 -1.09 -15.73 7.76
CA GLN A 128 0.10 -16.41 8.32
C GLN A 128 0.89 -15.52 9.27
N LEU A 129 0.99 -14.21 8.98
CA LEU A 129 1.67 -13.25 9.86
C LEU A 129 0.96 -13.13 11.21
N ARG A 130 -0.39 -13.06 11.20
CA ARG A 130 -1.19 -13.06 12.44
C ARG A 130 -1.02 -14.35 13.25
N GLU A 131 -1.06 -15.50 12.59
CA GLU A 131 -0.87 -16.80 13.26
C GLU A 131 0.51 -16.93 13.94
N LYS A 132 1.49 -16.21 13.41
CA LYS A 132 2.88 -16.20 13.93
C LYS A 132 3.19 -15.02 14.83
N ASP A 133 2.20 -14.16 15.12
CA ASP A 133 2.36 -12.92 15.89
C ASP A 133 3.46 -11.99 15.32
N ILE A 134 3.66 -11.99 14.00
CA ILE A 134 4.62 -11.11 13.34
C ILE A 134 3.93 -9.78 12.98
N PRO A 135 4.36 -8.65 13.56
CA PRO A 135 3.77 -7.35 13.26
C PRO A 135 4.09 -6.91 11.83
N PHE A 136 3.12 -6.31 11.16
CA PHE A 136 3.30 -5.82 9.80
C PHE A 136 2.56 -4.52 9.52
N VAL A 137 3.04 -3.80 8.52
CA VAL A 137 2.38 -2.61 7.97
C VAL A 137 2.19 -2.78 6.47
N PHE A 138 1.08 -2.23 5.96
CA PHE A 138 0.86 -2.12 4.52
C PHE A 138 1.39 -0.80 3.97
N ILE A 139 1.92 -0.84 2.75
CA ILE A 139 2.26 0.36 1.99
C ILE A 139 1.62 0.34 0.61
N ASP A 140 1.34 1.55 0.08
CA ASP A 140 0.74 1.82 -1.23
C ASP A 140 -0.75 1.45 -1.33
N SER A 141 -1.11 0.20 -1.09
CA SER A 141 -2.48 -0.27 -1.02
C SER A 141 -2.77 -0.97 0.32
N GLU A 142 -4.05 -1.12 0.65
CA GLU A 142 -4.52 -1.68 1.91
C GLU A 142 -5.52 -2.80 1.67
N ILE A 143 -5.44 -3.83 2.48
CA ILE A 143 -6.51 -4.81 2.70
C ILE A 143 -7.05 -4.54 4.10
N PRO A 144 -8.29 -4.04 4.24
CA PRO A 144 -8.86 -3.72 5.55
C PRO A 144 -8.93 -4.93 6.49
N ASP A 145 -8.85 -4.67 7.78
CA ASP A 145 -9.11 -5.62 8.87
C ASP A 145 -8.22 -6.89 8.87
N GLN A 146 -6.98 -6.76 8.36
CA GLN A 146 -6.03 -7.87 8.38
C GLN A 146 -5.11 -7.91 9.62
N GLY A 147 -5.32 -7.03 10.59
CA GLY A 147 -4.48 -6.97 11.81
C GLY A 147 -3.15 -6.24 11.61
N GLN A 148 -3.00 -5.51 10.52
CA GLN A 148 -1.86 -4.64 10.28
C GLN A 148 -1.77 -3.53 11.35
N LEU A 149 -0.54 -3.16 11.74
CA LEU A 149 -0.33 -2.07 12.71
C LEU A 149 -0.67 -0.69 12.12
N ALA A 150 -0.43 -0.52 10.82
CA ALA A 150 -0.70 0.72 10.09
C ALA A 150 -0.76 0.47 8.58
N TYR A 151 -1.35 1.45 7.89
CA TYR A 151 -1.27 1.62 6.46
C TYR A 151 -0.60 2.95 6.13
N VAL A 152 0.36 2.91 5.22
CA VAL A 152 1.06 4.09 4.70
C VAL A 152 0.82 4.19 3.20
N GLY A 153 -0.09 5.04 2.80
CA GLY A 153 -0.49 5.20 1.40
C GLY A 153 -1.44 6.37 1.19
N GLN A 154 -1.96 6.48 -0.02
CA GLN A 154 -2.95 7.48 -0.37
C GLN A 154 -4.35 7.01 0.07
N ASN A 155 -5.18 7.94 0.51
CA ASN A 155 -6.61 7.68 0.57
C ASN A 155 -7.15 7.63 -0.87
N SER A 156 -7.31 6.42 -1.40
CA SER A 156 -7.68 6.17 -2.79
C SER A 156 -9.03 6.76 -3.15
N PHE A 157 -10.02 6.67 -2.24
CA PHE A 157 -11.32 7.28 -2.45
C PHE A 157 -11.22 8.80 -2.58
N GLN A 158 -10.52 9.47 -1.67
CA GLN A 158 -10.33 10.92 -1.73
C GLN A 158 -9.50 11.34 -2.95
N CYS A 159 -8.57 10.52 -3.41
CA CYS A 159 -7.83 10.76 -4.63
C CYS A 159 -8.76 10.79 -5.85
N GLY A 160 -9.65 9.82 -6.00
CA GLY A 160 -10.66 9.81 -7.05
C GLY A 160 -11.63 10.97 -6.97
N PHE A 161 -12.14 11.27 -5.77
CA PHE A 161 -13.04 12.38 -5.51
C PHE A 161 -12.42 13.74 -5.89
N LEU A 162 -11.17 13.97 -5.52
CA LEU A 162 -10.42 15.18 -5.88
C LEU A 162 -10.16 15.25 -7.40
N SER A 163 -9.83 14.12 -8.04
CA SER A 163 -9.62 14.05 -9.48
C SER A 163 -10.87 14.44 -10.26
N ALA A 164 -12.03 13.96 -9.84
CA ALA A 164 -13.32 14.34 -10.41
C ALA A 164 -13.58 15.84 -10.27
N ARG A 165 -13.34 16.42 -9.09
CA ARG A 165 -13.47 17.84 -8.84
C ARG A 165 -12.56 18.68 -9.74
N LEU A 166 -11.31 18.30 -9.89
CA LEU A 166 -10.35 19.01 -10.75
C LEU A 166 -10.76 18.89 -12.23
N LEU A 167 -11.09 17.69 -12.67
CA LEU A 167 -11.51 17.44 -14.04
C LEU A 167 -12.77 18.24 -14.40
N SER A 168 -13.76 18.28 -13.51
CA SER A 168 -15.03 19.00 -13.74
C SER A 168 -14.85 20.48 -14.01
N SER A 169 -13.77 21.11 -13.53
CA SER A 169 -13.51 22.54 -13.74
C SER A 169 -12.96 22.87 -15.13
N ILE A 170 -12.50 21.86 -15.89
CA ILE A 170 -11.83 22.07 -17.19
C ILE A 170 -12.52 21.36 -18.36
N ILE A 171 -13.44 20.43 -18.09
CA ILE A 171 -14.14 19.67 -19.14
C ILE A 171 -15.28 20.47 -19.78
N ARG A 172 -15.60 20.10 -21.01
CA ARG A 172 -16.78 20.64 -21.72
C ARG A 172 -18.07 19.98 -21.18
N PRO A 173 -19.22 20.71 -21.25
CA PRO A 173 -20.49 20.15 -20.76
C PRO A 173 -20.98 18.94 -21.55
N LEU A 174 -20.58 18.77 -22.79
CA LEU A 174 -21.05 17.74 -23.70
C LEU A 174 -20.02 16.60 -23.84
N GLY A 175 -20.52 15.38 -23.89
CA GLY A 175 -19.72 14.15 -24.02
C GLY A 175 -19.62 13.36 -22.74
N ILE A 176 -19.11 12.15 -22.84
CA ILE A 176 -18.90 11.24 -21.69
C ILE A 176 -17.58 11.52 -20.98
N LEU A 177 -17.49 11.08 -19.74
CA LEU A 177 -16.22 10.93 -19.03
C LEU A 177 -15.77 9.48 -19.07
N ALA A 178 -14.53 9.24 -19.45
CA ALA A 178 -13.95 7.92 -19.46
C ALA A 178 -13.10 7.69 -18.20
N VAL A 179 -13.43 6.69 -17.41
CA VAL A 179 -12.56 6.15 -16.35
C VAL A 179 -11.78 5.00 -16.95
N ILE A 180 -10.47 5.06 -16.95
CA ILE A 180 -9.59 4.06 -17.56
C ILE A 180 -8.81 3.32 -16.48
N HIS A 181 -8.94 1.99 -16.50
CA HIS A 181 -8.12 1.08 -15.75
C HIS A 181 -7.13 0.38 -16.69
N PHE A 182 -5.85 0.65 -16.53
CA PHE A 182 -4.79 -0.15 -17.13
C PHE A 182 -4.44 -1.29 -16.17
N ALA A 183 -5.15 -2.40 -16.29
CA ALA A 183 -4.98 -3.56 -15.43
C ALA A 183 -5.38 -4.84 -16.18
N SER A 184 -4.69 -5.93 -15.88
CA SER A 184 -5.06 -7.25 -16.41
C SER A 184 -6.19 -7.92 -15.64
N GLU A 185 -6.41 -7.55 -14.37
CA GLU A 185 -7.46 -8.10 -13.50
C GLU A 185 -7.83 -7.05 -12.43
N MET A 186 -9.04 -6.51 -12.52
CA MET A 186 -9.54 -5.47 -11.60
C MET A 186 -9.83 -6.00 -10.19
N GLU A 187 -10.22 -7.26 -10.08
CA GLU A 187 -10.64 -7.86 -8.80
C GLU A 187 -9.52 -7.84 -7.75
N ASP A 188 -8.26 -7.83 -8.19
CA ASP A 188 -7.09 -7.81 -7.31
C ASP A 188 -6.60 -6.40 -6.93
N GLN A 189 -7.27 -5.32 -7.43
CA GLN A 189 -6.76 -3.95 -7.27
C GLN A 189 -7.73 -3.02 -6.52
N ASN A 190 -8.00 -3.33 -5.26
CA ASN A 190 -8.94 -2.56 -4.41
C ASN A 190 -8.72 -1.05 -4.40
N HIS A 191 -7.46 -0.59 -4.51
CA HIS A 191 -7.15 0.83 -4.53
C HIS A 191 -7.64 1.53 -5.82
N LEU A 192 -7.64 0.84 -6.98
CA LEU A 192 -8.19 1.38 -8.24
C LEU A 192 -9.71 1.48 -8.16
N VAL A 193 -10.36 0.43 -7.68
CA VAL A 193 -11.81 0.41 -7.45
C VAL A 193 -12.22 1.52 -6.46
N SER A 194 -11.44 1.73 -5.42
CA SER A 194 -11.70 2.80 -4.45
C SER A 194 -11.55 4.19 -5.07
N ARG A 195 -10.56 4.41 -5.94
CA ARG A 195 -10.40 5.66 -6.70
C ARG A 195 -11.58 5.90 -7.63
N GLU A 196 -11.99 4.88 -8.36
CA GLU A 196 -13.17 4.94 -9.21
C GLU A 196 -14.42 5.32 -8.42
N LYS A 197 -14.70 4.65 -7.30
CA LYS A 197 -15.83 4.98 -6.41
C LYS A 197 -15.81 6.44 -5.97
N GLY A 198 -14.63 6.96 -5.59
CA GLY A 198 -14.48 8.36 -5.22
C GLY A 198 -14.79 9.31 -6.38
N PHE A 199 -14.35 8.97 -7.59
CA PHE A 199 -14.61 9.75 -8.79
C PHE A 199 -16.10 9.81 -9.11
N TYR A 200 -16.78 8.68 -9.12
CA TYR A 200 -18.24 8.61 -9.32
C TYR A 200 -19.01 9.35 -8.25
N GLU A 201 -18.60 9.23 -6.98
CA GLU A 201 -19.28 9.87 -5.86
C GLU A 201 -19.29 11.40 -5.96
N TRP A 202 -18.17 12.01 -6.41
CA TRP A 202 -18.15 13.45 -6.62
C TRP A 202 -19.19 13.88 -7.67
N PHE A 203 -19.25 13.20 -8.83
CA PHE A 203 -20.23 13.52 -9.88
C PHE A 203 -21.65 13.24 -9.44
N ARG A 204 -21.89 12.15 -8.71
CA ARG A 204 -23.21 11.87 -8.12
C ARG A 204 -23.72 13.02 -7.26
N GLN A 205 -22.84 13.68 -6.52
CA GLN A 205 -23.20 14.81 -5.64
C GLN A 205 -23.34 16.14 -6.39
N ASN A 206 -22.53 16.39 -7.42
CA ASN A 206 -22.37 17.72 -8.03
C ASN A 206 -22.88 17.85 -9.46
N ASP A 207 -22.88 16.76 -10.23
CA ASP A 207 -23.40 16.70 -11.62
C ASP A 207 -23.96 15.29 -11.91
N PRO A 208 -25.11 14.93 -11.30
CA PRO A 208 -25.65 13.56 -11.36
C PRO A 208 -26.15 13.14 -12.76
N ARG A 209 -26.19 14.09 -13.73
CA ARG A 209 -26.56 13.79 -15.11
C ARG A 209 -25.36 13.51 -16.01
N ARG A 210 -24.14 13.65 -15.47
CA ARG A 210 -22.91 13.39 -16.22
C ARG A 210 -22.81 11.90 -16.53
N GLU A 211 -22.69 11.59 -17.80
CA GLU A 211 -22.43 10.24 -18.24
C GLU A 211 -20.96 9.89 -18.02
N ILE A 212 -20.72 8.79 -17.31
CA ILE A 212 -19.38 8.30 -16.98
C ILE A 212 -19.32 6.82 -17.32
N ASN A 213 -18.37 6.45 -18.17
CA ASN A 213 -18.14 5.06 -18.56
C ASN A 213 -16.77 4.60 -18.12
N THR A 214 -16.71 3.39 -17.54
CA THR A 214 -15.46 2.74 -17.14
C THR A 214 -15.01 1.78 -18.23
N PHE A 215 -13.72 1.82 -18.52
CA PHE A 215 -13.07 0.97 -19.53
C PHE A 215 -11.85 0.29 -18.89
N GLU A 216 -11.71 -1.00 -19.13
CA GLU A 216 -10.53 -1.76 -18.77
C GLU A 216 -9.67 -1.95 -20.01
N ILE A 217 -8.38 -1.61 -19.89
CA ILE A 217 -7.41 -1.75 -20.97
C ILE A 217 -6.36 -2.77 -20.50
N SER A 218 -6.25 -3.87 -21.24
CA SER A 218 -5.22 -4.87 -20.97
C SER A 218 -3.83 -4.28 -21.23
N ALA A 219 -2.97 -4.35 -20.22
CA ALA A 219 -1.61 -3.79 -20.27
C ALA A 219 -0.55 -4.78 -20.79
N THR A 220 -0.95 -5.89 -21.44
CA THR A 220 -0.04 -6.96 -21.84
C THR A 220 0.94 -6.55 -22.94
N GLU A 221 0.54 -5.67 -23.88
CA GLU A 221 1.42 -5.15 -24.93
C GLU A 221 1.19 -3.65 -25.17
N LYS A 222 2.28 -2.89 -25.34
CA LYS A 222 2.26 -1.44 -25.52
C LYS A 222 1.42 -0.97 -26.72
N ASN A 223 1.49 -1.72 -27.83
CA ASN A 223 0.74 -1.41 -29.05
C ASN A 223 -0.74 -1.76 -28.94
N ASP A 224 -1.10 -2.69 -28.09
CA ASP A 224 -2.47 -3.09 -27.85
C ASP A 224 -3.21 -2.07 -26.96
N CYS A 225 -2.53 -1.53 -25.97
CA CYS A 225 -3.07 -0.44 -25.13
C CYS A 225 -3.45 0.80 -25.99
N ALA A 226 -2.57 1.19 -26.92
CA ALA A 226 -2.83 2.35 -27.78
C ALA A 226 -4.05 2.11 -28.68
N ARG A 227 -4.17 0.94 -29.34
CA ARG A 227 -5.31 0.58 -30.18
C ARG A 227 -6.63 0.56 -29.42
N GLN A 228 -6.64 -0.04 -28.21
CA GLN A 228 -7.85 -0.08 -27.36
C GLN A 228 -8.28 1.33 -26.97
N LEU A 229 -7.31 2.19 -26.63
CA LEU A 229 -7.60 3.58 -26.27
C LEU A 229 -8.10 4.40 -27.47
N GLU A 230 -7.49 4.24 -28.65
CA GLU A 230 -7.95 4.88 -29.90
C GLU A 230 -9.39 4.45 -30.25
N ALA A 231 -9.73 3.17 -30.07
CA ALA A 231 -11.10 2.69 -30.25
C ALA A 231 -12.07 3.38 -29.29
N ILE A 232 -11.74 3.46 -27.99
CA ILE A 232 -12.57 4.16 -27.01
C ILE A 232 -12.79 5.61 -27.39
N LEU A 233 -11.74 6.33 -27.84
CA LEU A 233 -11.81 7.73 -28.23
C LEU A 233 -12.62 7.96 -29.52
N SER A 234 -12.53 7.02 -30.48
CA SER A 234 -13.24 7.13 -31.77
C SER A 234 -14.71 6.74 -31.67
N GLU A 235 -15.04 5.75 -30.86
CA GLU A 235 -16.41 5.25 -30.68
C GLU A 235 -17.24 6.09 -29.71
N ASN A 236 -16.58 6.84 -28.83
CA ASN A 236 -17.21 7.60 -27.77
C ASN A 236 -16.84 9.09 -27.86
N ARG A 237 -17.82 9.94 -27.61
CA ARG A 237 -17.59 11.39 -27.54
C ARG A 237 -16.98 11.76 -26.18
N VAL A 238 -15.71 11.39 -25.96
CA VAL A 238 -15.00 11.61 -24.69
C VAL A 238 -14.68 13.08 -24.48
N SER A 239 -15.18 13.68 -23.40
CA SER A 239 -14.91 15.07 -23.01
C SER A 239 -13.82 15.20 -21.95
N GLY A 240 -13.52 14.13 -21.26
CA GLY A 240 -12.46 14.05 -20.26
C GLY A 240 -12.16 12.61 -19.86
N MET A 241 -10.95 12.38 -19.36
CA MET A 241 -10.48 11.06 -19.01
C MET A 241 -9.83 11.06 -17.62
N PHE A 242 -10.15 10.05 -16.82
CA PHE A 242 -9.51 9.78 -15.57
C PHE A 242 -8.83 8.41 -15.60
N VAL A 243 -7.50 8.39 -15.51
CA VAL A 243 -6.70 7.17 -15.40
C VAL A 243 -6.43 6.88 -13.93
N THR A 244 -6.82 5.70 -13.46
CA THR A 244 -6.83 5.36 -12.05
C THR A 244 -5.46 5.00 -11.47
N ASN A 245 -4.44 4.76 -12.31
CA ASN A 245 -3.08 4.39 -11.89
C ASN A 245 -1.99 5.26 -12.54
N SER A 246 -0.72 4.92 -12.30
CA SER A 246 0.45 5.67 -12.79
C SER A 246 0.71 5.54 -14.30
N GLN A 247 -0.10 4.77 -15.03
CA GLN A 247 0.07 4.54 -16.47
C GLN A 247 -0.59 5.62 -17.34
N VAL A 248 -0.94 6.77 -16.79
CA VAL A 248 -1.53 7.92 -17.48
C VAL A 248 -0.72 8.37 -18.71
N HIS A 249 0.59 8.14 -18.72
CA HIS A 249 1.46 8.47 -19.84
C HIS A 249 1.12 7.71 -21.12
N HIS A 250 0.54 6.51 -21.04
CA HIS A 250 0.03 5.78 -22.21
C HIS A 250 -1.16 6.51 -22.83
N ALA A 251 -2.09 6.98 -21.99
CA ALA A 251 -3.23 7.76 -22.45
C ALA A 251 -2.80 9.09 -23.09
N ALA A 252 -1.91 9.83 -22.41
CA ALA A 252 -1.38 11.10 -22.92
C ALA A 252 -0.69 10.94 -24.29
N SER A 253 0.22 9.94 -24.41
CA SER A 253 0.93 9.69 -25.68
C SER A 253 0.01 9.29 -26.83
N THR A 254 -1.10 8.60 -26.55
CA THR A 254 -2.07 8.21 -27.58
C THR A 254 -2.87 9.43 -28.03
N ILE A 255 -3.34 10.27 -27.10
CA ILE A 255 -4.09 11.48 -27.41
C ILE A 255 -3.24 12.46 -28.25
N GLU A 256 -1.96 12.66 -27.87
CA GLU A 256 -1.04 13.53 -28.63
C GLU A 256 -0.81 13.08 -30.06
N LYS A 257 -0.86 11.77 -30.34
CA LYS A 257 -0.69 11.22 -31.70
C LYS A 257 -1.96 11.28 -32.54
N SER A 258 -3.11 11.28 -31.88
CA SER A 258 -4.43 11.25 -32.55
C SER A 258 -4.96 12.64 -32.89
N GLY A 259 -4.36 13.71 -32.40
CA GLY A 259 -4.88 15.06 -32.52
C GLY A 259 -4.10 16.13 -32.91
#